data_d015214137b558461114ffb87c2bdbe6
#
_entry.id   d015214137b558461114ffb87c2bdbe6
#
_cell.length_a   1.000
_cell.length_b   1.000
_cell.length_c   1.000
_cell.angle_alpha   90.00
_cell.angle_beta   90.00
_cell.angle_gamma   90.00
#
_symmetry.space_group_name_H-M   'P 1'
#
loop_
_entity.id
_entity.type
_entity.pdbx_description
1 polymer ?
#
loop_
_entity_poly.entity_id
_entity_poly.type
_entity_poly.pdbx_seq_one_letter_code
_entity_poly.pdbx_strand_id
1 'polypeptide(L)'
;MILTEMPVYLYYNAELPRRGDGALFHYTKFDSFLKILEDMTLLPSSFGKLNDMNEGNVSNMNMNENFKVMYDAEKYIKERCHLLSFSQNYDICGFGHEGTNHPAMWAHYADNSNGVCIVIDKGAFMSKNKKVLDTHFYKFEDVEYDLFNTPNDDKINYKTDTPEEFIKNNWKTLFFLKPKDWESEDEHRLFIMDYDGKLSIDGCVKYVVLGRKVFLDDSRIKMIMDKVVDPSSGCYRKFIPHSFATMCYDNHGYSTMEIAFKIVLIVKAHHTDDRYTDYARWLKEEQGYV
;
A
#
# COMPACT_ATOMS: atom_id res chain seq x y z
N MET A 1 16.42 32.68 -15.60
CA MET A 1 16.03 33.27 -14.31
C MET A 1 15.85 32.10 -13.35
N ILE A 2 16.53 32.15 -12.26
CA ILE A 2 17.05 31.03 -11.47
C ILE A 2 15.94 30.54 -10.55
N LEU A 3 15.62 29.23 -10.59
CA LEU A 3 14.85 28.51 -9.56
C LEU A 3 15.68 28.40 -8.25
N THR A 4 16.12 29.53 -7.70
CA THR A 4 17.04 29.60 -6.55
C THR A 4 16.30 29.79 -5.22
N GLU A 5 14.99 29.94 -5.23
CA GLU A 5 14.20 30.13 -4.00
C GLU A 5 12.88 29.35 -4.07
N MET A 6 12.96 28.02 -4.10
CA MET A 6 11.82 27.25 -3.64
C MET A 6 12.01 27.01 -2.12
N PRO A 7 11.12 27.53 -1.27
CA PRO A 7 11.17 27.20 0.14
C PRO A 7 10.98 25.69 0.30
N VAL A 8 11.82 25.09 1.11
CA VAL A 8 11.61 23.75 1.64
C VAL A 8 10.37 23.85 2.54
N TYR A 9 9.18 23.61 1.98
CA TYR A 9 7.99 23.50 2.79
C TYR A 9 8.04 22.16 3.52
N LEU A 10 8.42 22.21 4.79
CA LEU A 10 8.08 21.16 5.73
C LEU A 10 6.56 21.18 5.85
N TYR A 11 5.88 20.17 5.33
CA TYR A 11 4.47 19.98 5.61
C TYR A 11 4.32 19.56 7.06
N TYR A 12 4.29 20.57 7.96
CA TYR A 12 3.64 20.39 9.24
C TYR A 12 2.13 20.45 8.98
N ASN A 13 1.51 19.28 8.86
CA ASN A 13 0.07 19.22 8.97
C ASN A 13 -0.29 19.68 10.39
N ALA A 14 -0.97 20.81 10.51
CA ALA A 14 -1.41 21.37 11.80
C ALA A 14 -2.42 20.48 12.55
N GLU A 15 -2.95 19.45 11.88
CA GLU A 15 -3.78 18.41 12.46
C GLU A 15 -3.00 17.10 12.50
N LEU A 16 -2.85 16.53 13.71
CA LEU A 16 -2.26 15.20 13.85
C LEU A 16 -3.09 14.19 13.06
N PRO A 17 -2.45 13.31 12.27
CA PRO A 17 -3.15 12.27 11.54
C PRO A 17 -3.91 11.37 12.52
N ARG A 18 -5.12 10.94 12.14
CA ARG A 18 -5.96 10.08 12.95
C ARG A 18 -6.22 8.78 12.23
N ARG A 19 -6.36 7.70 13.01
CA ARG A 19 -6.86 6.44 12.48
C ARG A 19 -8.21 6.66 11.81
N GLY A 20 -8.39 6.13 10.58
CA GLY A 20 -9.65 6.27 9.85
C GLY A 20 -9.83 7.58 9.06
N ASP A 21 -8.81 8.45 8.96
CA ASP A 21 -8.87 9.69 8.15
C ASP A 21 -8.89 9.45 6.63
N GLY A 22 -8.99 8.19 6.20
CA GLY A 22 -9.12 7.79 4.80
C GLY A 22 -7.81 7.61 4.07
N ALA A 23 -6.65 7.73 4.72
CA ALA A 23 -5.35 7.42 4.12
C ALA A 23 -4.99 5.95 4.32
N LEU A 24 -4.53 5.30 3.25
CA LEU A 24 -3.99 3.95 3.23
C LEU A 24 -2.54 3.99 2.78
N PHE A 25 -1.68 3.21 3.43
CA PHE A 25 -0.23 3.21 3.20
C PHE A 25 0.21 1.84 2.68
N HIS A 26 0.58 1.78 1.40
CA HIS A 26 1.04 0.55 0.76
C HIS A 26 2.55 0.56 0.62
N TYR A 27 3.23 -0.23 1.46
CA TYR A 27 4.68 -0.41 1.40
C TYR A 27 5.05 -1.47 0.36
N THR A 28 6.06 -1.17 -0.45
CA THR A 28 6.48 -2.09 -1.50
C THR A 28 7.96 -1.93 -1.86
N LYS A 29 8.55 -2.97 -2.44
CA LYS A 29 9.93 -2.94 -2.94
C LYS A 29 10.02 -2.03 -4.16
N PHE A 30 11.21 -1.48 -4.43
CA PHE A 30 11.45 -0.54 -5.53
C PHE A 30 11.05 -1.12 -6.90
N ASP A 31 11.46 -2.35 -7.21
CA ASP A 31 11.12 -2.98 -8.50
C ASP A 31 9.63 -3.24 -8.66
N SER A 32 8.93 -3.54 -7.57
CA SER A 32 7.47 -3.67 -7.58
C SER A 32 6.80 -2.33 -7.81
N PHE A 33 7.34 -1.26 -7.22
CA PHE A 33 6.83 0.10 -7.44
C PHE A 33 6.95 0.52 -8.91
N LEU A 34 8.08 0.24 -9.57
CA LEU A 34 8.24 0.54 -10.99
C LEU A 34 7.18 -0.17 -11.86
N LYS A 35 6.82 -1.42 -11.52
CA LYS A 35 5.73 -2.14 -12.19
C LYS A 35 4.35 -1.53 -11.90
N ILE A 36 4.12 -1.07 -10.68
CA ILE A 36 2.89 -0.37 -10.30
C ILE A 36 2.73 0.91 -11.14
N LEU A 37 3.81 1.66 -11.37
CA LEU A 37 3.79 2.87 -12.20
C LEU A 37 3.43 2.58 -13.66
N GLU A 38 3.72 1.39 -14.18
CA GLU A 38 3.43 1.02 -15.58
C GLU A 38 1.94 1.03 -15.90
N ASP A 39 1.10 0.56 -14.99
CA ASP A 39 -0.34 0.43 -15.22
C ASP A 39 -1.23 1.04 -14.12
N MET A 40 -0.62 1.63 -13.11
CA MET A 40 -1.29 2.25 -11.94
C MET A 40 -2.24 1.28 -11.24
N THR A 41 -1.75 0.06 -10.97
CA THR A 41 -2.54 -0.98 -10.33
C THR A 41 -1.78 -1.68 -9.20
N LEU A 42 -2.53 -2.24 -8.25
CA LEU A 42 -2.04 -3.16 -7.23
C LEU A 42 -2.56 -4.57 -7.52
N LEU A 43 -1.70 -5.57 -7.35
CA LEU A 43 -2.06 -6.97 -7.46
C LEU A 43 -2.26 -7.57 -6.07
N PRO A 44 -3.49 -7.99 -5.71
CA PRO A 44 -3.70 -8.73 -4.47
C PRO A 44 -2.87 -10.01 -4.43
N SER A 45 -2.28 -10.30 -3.28
CA SER A 45 -1.40 -11.46 -3.07
C SER A 45 -2.22 -12.71 -2.76
N SER A 46 -1.84 -13.85 -3.35
CA SER A 46 -2.37 -15.16 -2.94
C SER A 46 -1.81 -15.57 -1.59
N PHE A 47 -2.54 -16.38 -0.84
CA PHE A 47 -2.16 -16.82 0.51
C PHE A 47 -0.81 -17.57 0.57
N GLY A 48 -0.43 -18.27 -0.48
CA GLY A 48 0.89 -18.94 -0.53
C GLY A 48 2.11 -18.01 -0.61
N LYS A 49 1.90 -16.68 -0.67
CA LYS A 49 2.97 -15.65 -0.76
C LYS A 49 3.00 -14.69 0.42
N LEU A 50 2.17 -14.91 1.42
CA LEU A 50 2.12 -14.07 2.62
C LEU A 50 3.29 -14.36 3.56
N ASN A 51 3.70 -13.36 4.35
CA ASN A 51 4.82 -13.48 5.29
C ASN A 51 4.46 -14.31 6.53
N ASP A 52 3.21 -14.24 6.97
CA ASP A 52 2.73 -15.06 8.08
C ASP A 52 2.26 -16.42 7.56
N MET A 53 2.95 -17.50 7.98
CA MET A 53 2.62 -18.88 7.61
C MET A 53 1.27 -19.37 8.16
N ASN A 54 0.72 -18.67 9.15
CA ASN A 54 -0.55 -19.05 9.78
C ASN A 54 -1.76 -18.40 9.12
N GLU A 55 -1.56 -17.41 8.27
CA GLU A 55 -2.66 -16.74 7.57
C GLU A 55 -3.41 -17.69 6.63
N GLY A 56 -4.74 -17.76 6.80
CA GLY A 56 -5.60 -18.64 6.01
C GLY A 56 -5.39 -20.14 6.26
N ASN A 57 -4.65 -20.49 7.31
CA ASN A 57 -4.39 -21.88 7.66
C ASN A 57 -5.54 -22.43 8.52
N VAL A 58 -6.31 -23.35 7.93
CA VAL A 58 -7.41 -24.06 8.62
C VAL A 58 -6.97 -25.30 9.36
N SER A 59 -5.73 -25.75 9.19
CA SER A 59 -5.22 -27.00 9.80
C SER A 59 -5.07 -26.92 11.33
N ASN A 60 -5.05 -25.71 11.88
CA ASN A 60 -5.01 -25.50 13.34
C ASN A 60 -6.42 -25.50 13.99
N MET A 61 -7.46 -25.67 13.21
CA MET A 61 -8.86 -25.73 13.67
C MET A 61 -9.24 -27.16 14.08
N ASN A 62 -10.36 -27.29 14.79
CA ASN A 62 -10.84 -28.60 15.23
C ASN A 62 -11.30 -29.46 14.04
N MET A 63 -10.41 -30.33 13.57
CA MET A 63 -10.62 -31.18 12.38
C MET A 63 -11.70 -32.28 12.58
N ASN A 64 -12.25 -32.45 13.79
CA ASN A 64 -13.21 -33.53 14.07
C ASN A 64 -14.62 -33.24 13.54
N GLU A 65 -14.97 -31.99 13.26
CA GLU A 65 -16.34 -31.60 12.95
C GLU A 65 -16.69 -31.73 11.45
N ASN A 66 -15.80 -31.33 10.52
CA ASN A 66 -16.05 -31.43 9.08
C ASN A 66 -14.76 -31.42 8.24
N PHE A 67 -13.96 -32.45 8.44
CA PHE A 67 -12.60 -32.56 7.85
C PHE A 67 -12.56 -32.30 6.35
N LYS A 68 -13.53 -32.86 5.58
CA LYS A 68 -13.52 -32.73 4.11
C LYS A 68 -13.74 -31.30 3.68
N VAL A 69 -14.72 -30.60 4.24
CA VAL A 69 -15.01 -29.20 3.88
C VAL A 69 -13.81 -28.31 4.26
N MET A 70 -13.19 -28.56 5.40
CA MET A 70 -12.01 -27.79 5.84
C MET A 70 -10.82 -28.01 4.92
N TYR A 71 -10.53 -29.25 4.54
CA TYR A 71 -9.45 -29.57 3.60
C TYR A 71 -9.67 -28.91 2.23
N ASP A 72 -10.89 -29.01 1.71
CA ASP A 72 -11.26 -28.38 0.44
C ASP A 72 -11.25 -26.84 0.56
N ALA A 73 -11.59 -26.27 1.74
CA ALA A 73 -11.49 -24.84 2.00
C ALA A 73 -10.05 -24.34 2.02
N GLU A 74 -9.12 -25.08 2.61
CA GLU A 74 -7.69 -24.73 2.60
C GLU A 74 -7.15 -24.66 1.16
N LYS A 75 -7.52 -25.63 0.33
CA LYS A 75 -7.16 -25.62 -1.09
C LYS A 75 -7.78 -24.42 -1.81
N TYR A 76 -9.07 -24.16 -1.58
CA TYR A 76 -9.77 -23.03 -2.15
C TYR A 76 -9.14 -21.69 -1.76
N ILE A 77 -8.77 -21.51 -0.48
CA ILE A 77 -8.10 -20.31 0.00
C ILE A 77 -6.79 -20.07 -0.77
N LYS A 78 -5.95 -21.10 -0.90
CA LYS A 78 -4.66 -20.99 -1.58
C LYS A 78 -4.79 -20.67 -3.08
N GLU A 79 -5.82 -21.17 -3.73
CA GLU A 79 -6.01 -21.04 -5.18
C GLU A 79 -6.85 -19.84 -5.59
N ARG A 80 -7.82 -19.42 -4.78
CA ARG A 80 -8.89 -18.51 -5.19
C ARG A 80 -9.13 -17.32 -4.27
N CYS A 81 -8.43 -17.24 -3.16
CA CYS A 81 -8.53 -16.11 -2.24
C CYS A 81 -7.28 -15.24 -2.30
N HIS A 82 -7.47 -13.93 -2.23
CA HIS A 82 -6.39 -12.97 -2.34
C HIS A 82 -6.54 -11.87 -1.30
N LEU A 83 -5.39 -11.32 -0.88
CA LEU A 83 -5.29 -10.22 0.08
C LEU A 83 -4.52 -9.03 -0.51
N LEU A 84 -4.96 -7.83 -0.15
CA LEU A 84 -4.20 -6.61 -0.35
C LEU A 84 -4.17 -5.86 0.99
N SER A 85 -2.96 -5.67 1.51
CA SER A 85 -2.74 -5.11 2.83
C SER A 85 -2.22 -3.69 2.75
N PHE A 86 -2.71 -2.86 3.67
CA PHE A 86 -2.31 -1.48 3.87
C PHE A 86 -2.03 -1.25 5.35
N SER A 87 -1.13 -0.35 5.68
CA SER A 87 -1.05 0.24 7.01
C SER A 87 -1.95 1.49 7.07
N GLN A 88 -2.24 1.97 8.27
CA GLN A 88 -3.06 3.16 8.50
C GLN A 88 -2.30 4.20 9.32
N ASN A 89 -2.90 5.39 9.50
CA ASN A 89 -2.50 6.28 10.56
C ASN A 89 -2.85 5.65 11.91
N TYR A 90 -1.97 5.78 12.87
CA TYR A 90 -2.10 5.13 14.17
C TYR A 90 -1.94 6.14 15.31
N ASP A 91 -2.40 5.75 16.48
CA ASP A 91 -2.32 6.57 17.69
C ASP A 91 -1.47 5.85 18.75
N ILE A 92 -0.49 6.55 19.32
CA ILE A 92 0.29 6.08 20.46
C ILE A 92 0.06 7.04 21.62
N CYS A 93 -0.64 6.59 22.65
CA CYS A 93 -0.90 7.37 23.87
C CYS A 93 -1.56 8.73 23.60
N GLY A 94 -2.48 8.83 22.63
CA GLY A 94 -3.16 10.07 22.26
C GLY A 94 -2.37 10.96 21.29
N PHE A 95 -1.23 10.51 20.80
CA PHE A 95 -0.45 11.18 19.75
C PHE A 95 -0.64 10.45 18.43
N GLY A 96 -1.30 11.12 17.48
CA GLY A 96 -1.48 10.59 16.13
C GLY A 96 -0.15 10.52 15.39
N HIS A 97 0.08 9.40 14.72
CA HIS A 97 1.24 9.17 13.86
C HIS A 97 0.78 8.86 12.43
N GLU A 98 1.49 9.42 11.47
CA GLU A 98 1.26 9.11 10.06
C GLU A 98 1.70 7.68 9.75
N GLY A 99 0.92 6.95 8.95
CA GLY A 99 1.21 5.57 8.58
C GLY A 99 2.52 5.38 7.80
N THR A 100 3.19 6.47 7.37
CA THR A 100 4.55 6.44 6.85
C THR A 100 5.63 6.29 7.92
N ASN A 101 5.29 6.52 9.19
CA ASN A 101 6.23 6.49 10.33
C ASN A 101 6.33 5.12 11.00
N HIS A 102 6.17 4.03 10.26
CA HIS A 102 6.31 2.66 10.74
C HIS A 102 7.68 2.06 10.41
N PRO A 103 8.67 2.10 11.32
CA PRO A 103 10.00 1.52 11.05
C PRO A 103 9.96 0.03 10.67
N ALA A 104 9.06 -0.76 11.31
CA ALA A 104 8.87 -2.17 11.00
C ALA A 104 8.36 -2.36 9.55
N MET A 105 7.43 -1.53 9.09
CA MET A 105 6.92 -1.59 7.70
C MET A 105 8.01 -1.28 6.68
N TRP A 106 8.86 -0.29 6.96
CA TRP A 106 10.03 0.00 6.13
C TRP A 106 11.04 -1.15 6.07
N ALA A 107 11.22 -1.85 7.19
CA ALA A 107 12.13 -2.99 7.28
C ALA A 107 11.58 -4.21 6.52
N HIS A 108 10.33 -4.58 6.79
CA HIS A 108 9.75 -5.84 6.29
C HIS A 108 9.22 -5.75 4.86
N TYR A 109 8.57 -4.64 4.50
CA TYR A 109 7.82 -4.52 3.24
C TYR A 109 8.47 -3.60 2.20
N ALA A 110 9.30 -2.65 2.65
CA ALA A 110 10.02 -1.74 1.78
C ALA A 110 11.53 -2.02 1.70
N ASP A 111 11.94 -3.29 1.84
CA ASP A 111 13.31 -3.76 1.68
C ASP A 111 14.34 -2.91 2.47
N ASN A 112 14.11 -2.75 3.79
CA ASN A 112 14.96 -1.93 4.67
C ASN A 112 15.15 -0.49 4.16
N SER A 113 14.07 0.19 3.84
CA SER A 113 14.02 1.54 3.26
C SER A 113 14.66 1.65 1.86
N ASN A 114 14.74 0.53 1.15
CA ASN A 114 15.18 0.43 -0.24
C ASN A 114 13.99 0.40 -1.22
N GLY A 115 12.78 0.52 -0.71
CA GLY A 115 11.51 0.57 -1.42
C GLY A 115 10.78 1.89 -1.21
N VAL A 116 9.48 1.87 -1.36
CA VAL A 116 8.61 3.05 -1.27
C VAL A 116 7.36 2.76 -0.45
N CYS A 117 6.69 3.82 0.00
CA CYS A 117 5.33 3.78 0.53
C CYS A 117 4.42 4.62 -0.37
N ILE A 118 3.38 4.02 -0.93
CA ILE A 118 2.37 4.69 -1.75
C ILE A 118 1.22 5.07 -0.82
N VAL A 119 0.90 6.35 -0.75
CA VAL A 119 -0.21 6.86 0.06
C VAL A 119 -1.44 7.01 -0.82
N ILE A 120 -2.51 6.31 -0.47
CA ILE A 120 -3.70 6.14 -1.29
C ILE A 120 -4.91 6.69 -0.52
N ASP A 121 -5.78 7.41 -1.21
CA ASP A 121 -7.10 7.79 -0.71
C ASP A 121 -8.03 6.57 -0.74
N LYS A 122 -8.51 6.14 0.44
CA LYS A 122 -9.39 4.96 0.61
C LYS A 122 -10.71 5.12 -0.14
N GLY A 123 -11.31 6.32 -0.07
CA GLY A 123 -12.60 6.58 -0.73
C GLY A 123 -12.49 6.52 -2.24
N ALA A 124 -11.45 7.17 -2.80
CA ALA A 124 -11.15 7.11 -4.22
C ALA A 124 -10.84 5.68 -4.69
N PHE A 125 -10.04 4.91 -3.92
CA PHE A 125 -9.71 3.53 -4.23
C PHE A 125 -10.96 2.63 -4.28
N MET A 126 -11.83 2.73 -3.28
CA MET A 126 -13.07 1.97 -3.23
C MET A 126 -14.02 2.34 -4.37
N SER A 127 -14.17 3.64 -4.65
CA SER A 127 -14.98 4.14 -5.76
C SER A 127 -14.47 3.66 -7.11
N LYS A 128 -13.16 3.72 -7.34
CA LYS A 128 -12.50 3.30 -8.58
C LYS A 128 -12.69 1.82 -8.87
N ASN A 129 -12.64 0.99 -7.85
CA ASN A 129 -12.73 -0.48 -7.98
C ASN A 129 -14.13 -1.04 -7.72
N LYS A 130 -15.12 -0.19 -7.42
CA LYS A 130 -16.48 -0.61 -7.03
C LYS A 130 -17.08 -1.63 -7.98
N LYS A 131 -16.95 -1.44 -9.30
CA LYS A 131 -17.52 -2.35 -10.30
C LYS A 131 -16.96 -3.78 -10.17
N VAL A 132 -15.68 -3.93 -9.89
CA VAL A 132 -15.04 -5.24 -9.67
C VAL A 132 -15.44 -5.80 -8.32
N LEU A 133 -15.36 -5.00 -7.25
CA LEU A 133 -15.65 -5.45 -5.90
C LEU A 133 -17.09 -5.92 -5.74
N ASP A 134 -18.06 -5.19 -6.29
CA ASP A 134 -19.49 -5.55 -6.20
C ASP A 134 -19.84 -6.88 -6.88
N THR A 135 -18.98 -7.43 -7.74
CA THR A 135 -19.19 -8.72 -8.41
C THR A 135 -18.55 -9.91 -7.71
N HIS A 136 -17.81 -9.66 -6.62
CA HIS A 136 -17.08 -10.67 -5.88
C HIS A 136 -17.43 -10.61 -4.39
N PHE A 137 -17.22 -11.70 -3.67
CA PHE A 137 -17.25 -11.63 -2.22
C PHE A 137 -15.94 -10.99 -1.74
N TYR A 138 -16.05 -9.85 -1.06
CA TYR A 138 -14.93 -9.14 -0.49
C TYR A 138 -15.22 -8.59 0.90
N LYS A 139 -14.17 -8.31 1.65
CA LYS A 139 -14.18 -7.56 2.91
C LYS A 139 -13.04 -6.56 2.90
N PHE A 140 -13.28 -5.37 3.43
CA PHE A 140 -12.27 -4.32 3.53
C PHE A 140 -12.35 -3.68 4.91
N GLU A 141 -11.61 -4.23 5.85
CA GLU A 141 -11.72 -3.92 7.28
C GLU A 141 -10.35 -3.95 7.96
N ASP A 142 -10.32 -3.50 9.22
CA ASP A 142 -9.15 -3.55 10.08
C ASP A 142 -8.87 -4.98 10.51
N VAL A 143 -7.60 -5.32 10.64
CA VAL A 143 -7.15 -6.57 11.27
C VAL A 143 -7.27 -6.44 12.78
N GLU A 144 -7.82 -7.46 13.43
CA GLU A 144 -7.85 -7.61 14.88
C GLU A 144 -6.62 -8.38 15.36
N TYR A 145 -6.06 -7.97 16.48
CA TYR A 145 -4.85 -8.60 17.05
C TYR A 145 -5.18 -9.26 18.38
N ASP A 146 -4.82 -10.56 18.51
CA ASP A 146 -5.08 -11.35 19.72
C ASP A 146 -3.79 -11.95 20.29
N LEU A 147 -3.75 -12.11 21.61
CA LEU A 147 -2.62 -12.74 22.31
C LEU A 147 -2.44 -14.21 21.94
N PHE A 148 -3.52 -14.89 21.59
CA PHE A 148 -3.52 -16.31 21.23
C PHE A 148 -3.77 -16.46 19.74
N ASN A 149 -2.75 -16.91 19.03
CA ASN A 149 -2.76 -17.13 17.57
C ASN A 149 -3.66 -18.31 17.13
N THR A 150 -4.57 -18.73 17.99
CA THR A 150 -5.52 -19.81 17.68
C THR A 150 -6.89 -19.19 17.51
N PRO A 151 -7.54 -19.42 16.35
CA PRO A 151 -8.95 -19.15 16.24
C PRO A 151 -9.64 -19.82 17.43
N ASN A 152 -10.39 -19.06 18.22
CA ASN A 152 -11.23 -19.66 19.24
C ASN A 152 -12.27 -20.52 18.52
N ASP A 153 -12.21 -21.84 18.72
CA ASP A 153 -13.15 -22.80 18.08
C ASP A 153 -14.62 -22.40 18.25
N ASP A 154 -14.96 -21.74 19.36
CA ASP A 154 -16.29 -21.22 19.61
C ASP A 154 -16.73 -20.14 18.60
N LYS A 155 -15.80 -19.52 17.87
CA LYS A 155 -16.07 -18.50 16.84
C LYS A 155 -16.16 -19.07 15.43
N ILE A 156 -15.86 -20.36 15.24
CA ILE A 156 -15.86 -21.02 13.93
C ILE A 156 -17.23 -21.67 13.66
N ASN A 157 -17.83 -21.32 12.54
CA ASN A 157 -19.02 -22.00 12.05
C ASN A 157 -18.63 -23.20 11.18
N TYR A 158 -18.66 -24.39 11.77
CA TYR A 158 -18.38 -25.66 11.07
C TYR A 158 -19.60 -26.23 10.31
N LYS A 159 -20.79 -25.67 10.52
CA LYS A 159 -22.03 -26.15 9.90
C LYS A 159 -22.22 -25.55 8.51
N THR A 160 -21.42 -26.04 7.57
CA THR A 160 -21.39 -25.59 6.18
C THR A 160 -21.22 -26.79 5.26
N ASP A 161 -21.84 -26.73 4.09
CA ASP A 161 -21.83 -27.82 3.12
C ASP A 161 -20.77 -27.67 2.05
N THR A 162 -20.25 -26.42 1.85
CA THR A 162 -19.27 -26.10 0.81
C THR A 162 -18.08 -25.31 1.35
N PRO A 163 -16.91 -25.43 0.71
CA PRO A 163 -15.73 -24.63 1.05
C PRO A 163 -15.99 -23.12 0.98
N GLU A 164 -16.73 -22.66 -0.02
CA GLU A 164 -17.06 -21.24 -0.22
C GLU A 164 -17.93 -20.71 0.92
N GLU A 165 -18.91 -21.49 1.35
CA GLU A 165 -19.79 -21.13 2.47
C GLU A 165 -19.02 -21.11 3.79
N PHE A 166 -18.14 -22.09 4.01
CA PHE A 166 -17.25 -22.11 5.17
C PHE A 166 -16.38 -20.83 5.23
N ILE A 167 -15.76 -20.45 4.12
CA ILE A 167 -14.92 -19.25 4.04
C ILE A 167 -15.77 -17.99 4.29
N LYS A 168 -16.94 -17.88 3.64
CA LYS A 168 -17.83 -16.73 3.79
C LYS A 168 -18.37 -16.55 5.21
N ASN A 169 -18.62 -17.65 5.92
CA ASN A 169 -19.10 -17.60 7.30
C ASN A 169 -18.00 -17.34 8.33
N ASN A 170 -16.74 -17.66 8.00
CA ASN A 170 -15.62 -17.58 8.92
C ASN A 170 -14.55 -16.56 8.49
N TRP A 171 -14.84 -15.71 7.50
CA TRP A 171 -13.86 -14.80 6.90
C TRP A 171 -13.09 -13.96 7.91
N LYS A 172 -13.74 -13.51 8.98
CA LYS A 172 -13.15 -12.64 9.99
C LYS A 172 -12.06 -13.37 10.76
N THR A 173 -12.35 -14.56 11.23
CA THR A 173 -11.40 -15.41 11.96
C THR A 173 -10.27 -15.91 11.07
N LEU A 174 -10.59 -16.23 9.80
CA LEU A 174 -9.62 -16.76 8.84
C LEU A 174 -8.62 -15.71 8.34
N PHE A 175 -9.05 -14.45 8.15
CA PHE A 175 -8.29 -13.47 7.38
C PHE A 175 -8.07 -12.15 8.08
N PHE A 176 -8.76 -11.87 9.18
CA PHE A 176 -8.71 -10.59 9.89
C PHE A 176 -8.34 -10.73 11.36
N LEU A 177 -7.75 -11.86 11.72
CA LEU A 177 -7.19 -12.09 13.04
C LEU A 177 -5.70 -12.42 12.90
N LYS A 178 -4.86 -11.67 13.59
CA LYS A 178 -3.41 -11.86 13.65
C LYS A 178 -2.89 -12.00 15.09
N PRO A 179 -1.72 -12.64 15.29
CA PRO A 179 -1.01 -12.56 16.57
C PRO A 179 -0.71 -11.12 16.96
N LYS A 180 -0.72 -10.84 18.25
CA LYS A 180 -0.44 -9.51 18.78
C LYS A 180 0.95 -8.98 18.44
N ASP A 181 1.89 -9.85 18.14
CA ASP A 181 3.25 -9.48 17.70
C ASP A 181 3.25 -8.64 16.40
N TRP A 182 2.18 -8.73 15.59
CA TRP A 182 1.98 -7.97 14.36
C TRP A 182 1.16 -6.69 14.55
N GLU A 183 0.73 -6.37 15.79
CA GLU A 183 -0.12 -5.19 16.07
C GLU A 183 0.50 -3.88 15.57
N SER A 184 1.83 -3.80 15.54
CA SER A 184 2.55 -2.63 15.03
C SER A 184 2.34 -2.36 13.53
N GLU A 185 1.78 -3.29 12.76
CA GLU A 185 1.46 -3.06 11.33
C GLU A 185 0.24 -2.16 11.15
N ASP A 186 -0.64 -2.11 12.16
CA ASP A 186 -1.93 -1.40 12.12
C ASP A 186 -2.66 -1.60 10.79
N GLU A 187 -2.86 -2.89 10.47
CA GLU A 187 -3.22 -3.31 9.12
C GLU A 187 -4.69 -3.06 8.80
N HIS A 188 -4.96 -2.49 7.65
CA HIS A 188 -6.25 -2.45 6.98
C HIS A 188 -6.19 -3.31 5.73
N ARG A 189 -7.07 -4.28 5.63
CA ARG A 189 -6.94 -5.38 4.68
C ARG A 189 -8.13 -5.48 3.74
N LEU A 190 -7.88 -5.62 2.44
CA LEU A 190 -8.86 -6.07 1.47
C LEU A 190 -8.68 -7.57 1.23
N PHE A 191 -9.70 -8.34 1.58
CA PHE A 191 -9.86 -9.74 1.20
C PHE A 191 -10.82 -9.86 0.03
N ILE A 192 -10.51 -10.67 -0.98
CA ILE A 192 -11.36 -10.90 -2.14
C ILE A 192 -11.28 -12.37 -2.58
N MET A 193 -12.44 -12.94 -2.89
CA MET A 193 -12.58 -14.31 -3.41
C MET A 193 -12.79 -14.28 -4.93
N ASP A 194 -12.27 -15.30 -5.61
CA ASP A 194 -12.50 -15.56 -7.04
C ASP A 194 -12.06 -14.42 -7.98
N TYR A 195 -11.09 -13.64 -7.56
CA TYR A 195 -10.55 -12.55 -8.34
C TYR A 195 -9.02 -12.57 -8.30
N ASP A 196 -8.39 -12.82 -9.42
CA ASP A 196 -6.95 -12.88 -9.63
C ASP A 196 -6.38 -11.67 -10.41
N GLY A 197 -7.25 -10.68 -10.65
CA GLY A 197 -6.90 -9.46 -11.38
C GLY A 197 -6.24 -8.39 -10.53
N LYS A 198 -5.90 -7.28 -11.17
CA LYS A 198 -5.32 -6.10 -10.54
C LYS A 198 -6.40 -5.08 -10.18
N LEU A 199 -6.18 -4.34 -9.10
CA LEU A 199 -7.02 -3.25 -8.65
C LEU A 199 -6.38 -1.90 -8.98
N SER A 200 -7.16 -0.99 -9.57
CA SER A 200 -6.65 0.29 -10.03
C SER A 200 -6.42 1.26 -8.88
N ILE A 201 -5.27 1.94 -8.90
CA ILE A 201 -4.97 3.10 -8.03
C ILE A 201 -4.88 4.40 -8.84
N ASP A 202 -5.27 4.36 -10.09
CA ASP A 202 -5.26 5.54 -10.96
C ASP A 202 -6.22 6.61 -10.45
N GLY A 203 -5.68 7.79 -10.16
CA GLY A 203 -6.42 8.90 -9.53
C GLY A 203 -6.68 8.72 -8.03
N CYS A 204 -6.11 7.68 -7.39
CA CYS A 204 -6.27 7.42 -5.97
C CYS A 204 -5.01 7.76 -5.15
N VAL A 205 -3.86 7.91 -5.80
CA VAL A 205 -2.58 8.20 -5.12
C VAL A 205 -2.55 9.65 -4.67
N LYS A 206 -2.35 9.87 -3.37
CA LYS A 206 -2.14 11.21 -2.77
C LYS A 206 -0.71 11.67 -2.98
N TYR A 207 0.24 10.85 -2.59
CA TYR A 207 1.69 11.06 -2.78
C TYR A 207 2.46 9.75 -2.58
N VAL A 208 3.76 9.79 -2.87
CA VAL A 208 4.67 8.63 -2.74
C VAL A 208 5.83 9.03 -1.82
N VAL A 209 6.09 8.21 -0.80
CA VAL A 209 7.23 8.39 0.08
C VAL A 209 8.34 7.43 -0.34
N LEU A 210 9.47 8.00 -0.74
CA LEU A 210 10.66 7.24 -1.12
C LEU A 210 11.44 6.85 0.14
N GLY A 211 11.77 5.59 0.27
CA GLY A 211 12.69 5.15 1.30
C GLY A 211 14.05 5.85 1.19
N ARG A 212 14.73 6.03 2.31
CA ARG A 212 15.98 6.81 2.36
C ARG A 212 17.01 6.36 1.33
N LYS A 213 17.15 5.05 1.10
CA LYS A 213 18.14 4.52 0.15
C LYS A 213 17.74 4.80 -1.31
N VAL A 214 16.44 4.88 -1.62
CA VAL A 214 15.94 5.32 -2.92
C VAL A 214 16.20 6.81 -3.11
N PHE A 215 15.87 7.61 -2.09
CA PHE A 215 16.08 9.06 -2.13
C PHE A 215 17.54 9.46 -2.33
N LEU A 216 18.49 8.71 -1.75
CA LEU A 216 19.93 8.99 -1.89
C LEU A 216 20.51 8.53 -3.24
N ASP A 217 19.78 7.74 -4.03
CA ASP A 217 20.22 7.19 -5.30
C ASP A 217 19.55 7.91 -6.48
N ASP A 218 20.28 8.81 -7.10
CA ASP A 218 19.79 9.60 -8.24
C ASP A 218 19.41 8.74 -9.44
N SER A 219 20.04 7.57 -9.62
CA SER A 219 19.70 6.65 -10.71
C SER A 219 18.31 6.05 -10.52
N ARG A 220 17.93 5.75 -9.29
CA ARG A 220 16.58 5.26 -8.97
C ARG A 220 15.51 6.33 -9.13
N ILE A 221 15.80 7.56 -8.72
CA ILE A 221 14.87 8.68 -8.95
C ILE A 221 14.70 8.88 -10.45
N LYS A 222 15.80 8.79 -11.22
CA LYS A 222 15.71 8.84 -12.68
C LYS A 222 14.82 7.72 -13.23
N MET A 223 14.95 6.48 -12.77
CA MET A 223 14.09 5.37 -13.21
C MET A 223 12.59 5.65 -12.95
N ILE A 224 12.26 6.28 -11.82
CA ILE A 224 10.89 6.72 -11.53
C ILE A 224 10.47 7.78 -12.56
N MET A 225 11.31 8.77 -12.78
CA MET A 225 11.00 9.86 -13.70
C MET A 225 10.90 9.37 -15.14
N ASP A 226 11.70 8.39 -15.56
CA ASP A 226 11.58 7.76 -16.88
C ASP A 226 10.17 7.18 -17.11
N LYS A 227 9.51 6.64 -16.05
CA LYS A 227 8.11 6.19 -16.14
C LYS A 227 7.11 7.37 -16.19
N VAL A 228 7.35 8.41 -15.39
CA VAL A 228 6.46 9.59 -15.31
C VAL A 228 6.45 10.37 -16.64
N VAL A 229 7.58 10.43 -17.35
CA VAL A 229 7.70 11.14 -18.63
C VAL A 229 7.42 10.27 -19.85
N ASP A 230 7.23 8.96 -19.70
CA ASP A 230 6.95 8.04 -20.79
C ASP A 230 5.46 8.01 -21.15
N PRO A 231 5.06 8.44 -22.37
CA PRO A 231 3.67 8.43 -22.81
C PRO A 231 2.99 7.04 -22.79
N SER A 232 3.77 5.96 -22.84
CA SER A 232 3.25 4.58 -22.78
C SER A 232 2.99 4.10 -21.35
N SER A 233 3.50 4.81 -20.34
CA SER A 233 3.33 4.43 -18.95
C SER A 233 1.97 4.85 -18.40
N GLY A 234 1.38 4.00 -17.57
CA GLY A 234 0.14 4.30 -16.83
C GLY A 234 0.22 5.52 -15.95
N CYS A 235 1.42 5.91 -15.50
CA CYS A 235 1.63 7.09 -14.67
C CYS A 235 2.03 8.35 -15.44
N TYR A 236 2.01 8.32 -16.80
CA TYR A 236 2.38 9.47 -17.62
C TYR A 236 1.68 10.75 -17.18
N ARG A 237 2.46 11.78 -16.83
CA ARG A 237 1.99 13.09 -16.34
C ARG A 237 1.01 13.07 -15.15
N LYS A 238 0.96 11.98 -14.39
CA LYS A 238 0.10 11.87 -13.18
C LYS A 238 0.78 12.35 -11.91
N PHE A 239 2.09 12.45 -11.93
CA PHE A 239 2.90 12.92 -10.80
C PHE A 239 3.59 14.22 -11.15
N ILE A 240 3.50 15.18 -10.25
CA ILE A 240 4.28 16.44 -10.25
C ILE A 240 5.40 16.32 -9.21
N PRO A 241 6.41 17.22 -9.19
CA PRO A 241 7.51 17.14 -8.21
C PRO A 241 7.05 17.04 -6.77
N HIS A 242 5.98 17.72 -6.36
CA HIS A 242 5.38 17.66 -5.01
C HIS A 242 4.66 16.34 -4.69
N SER A 243 4.46 15.46 -5.68
CA SER A 243 3.90 14.12 -5.44
C SER A 243 4.89 13.18 -4.74
N PHE A 244 6.13 13.59 -4.53
CA PHE A 244 7.17 12.77 -3.94
C PHE A 244 7.69 13.37 -2.64
N ALA A 245 7.85 12.52 -1.63
CA ALA A 245 8.43 12.85 -0.34
C ALA A 245 9.49 11.82 0.07
N THR A 246 10.23 12.07 1.13
CA THR A 246 11.09 11.09 1.79
C THR A 246 10.95 11.22 3.30
N MET A 247 11.37 10.18 4.03
CA MET A 247 11.43 10.23 5.49
C MET A 247 12.63 11.02 5.95
N CYS A 248 12.44 11.94 6.89
CA CYS A 248 13.51 12.60 7.63
C CYS A 248 13.32 12.38 9.14
N TYR A 249 14.40 12.53 9.87
CA TYR A 249 14.40 12.50 11.33
C TYR A 249 14.82 13.87 11.84
N ASP A 250 13.98 14.46 12.67
CA ASP A 250 14.24 15.75 13.31
C ASP A 250 14.09 15.65 14.85
N ASN A 251 14.13 16.79 15.53
CA ASN A 251 14.03 16.86 17.00
C ASN A 251 12.65 16.40 17.55
N HIS A 252 11.67 16.21 16.68
CA HIS A 252 10.30 15.77 17.02
C HIS A 252 10.01 14.33 16.58
N GLY A 253 11.00 13.64 15.98
CA GLY A 253 10.87 12.26 15.51
C GLY A 253 10.93 12.14 13.99
N TYR A 254 10.28 11.10 13.45
CA TYR A 254 10.20 10.89 12.00
C TYR A 254 9.09 11.75 11.41
N SER A 255 9.39 12.40 10.30
CA SER A 255 8.45 13.17 9.49
C SER A 255 8.69 12.92 8.00
N THR A 256 7.70 13.25 7.15
CA THR A 256 7.89 13.26 5.70
C THR A 256 8.38 14.62 5.24
N MET A 257 9.35 14.62 4.33
CA MET A 257 9.89 15.83 3.69
C MET A 257 9.67 15.74 2.18
N GLU A 258 9.14 16.80 1.61
CA GLU A 258 8.99 16.93 0.18
C GLU A 258 10.33 17.01 -0.53
N ILE A 259 10.46 16.33 -1.69
CA ILE A 259 11.70 16.26 -2.46
C ILE A 259 11.59 16.89 -3.85
N ALA A 260 10.61 17.79 -4.03
CA ALA A 260 10.37 18.47 -5.31
C ALA A 260 11.63 19.04 -5.94
N PHE A 261 12.50 19.63 -5.13
CA PHE A 261 13.78 20.20 -5.61
C PHE A 261 14.65 19.13 -6.29
N LYS A 262 14.78 17.94 -5.70
CA LYS A 262 15.59 16.85 -6.27
C LYS A 262 14.98 16.34 -7.58
N ILE A 263 13.66 16.21 -7.66
CA ILE A 263 12.96 15.83 -8.90
C ILE A 263 13.20 16.87 -10.00
N VAL A 264 13.08 18.16 -9.66
CA VAL A 264 13.36 19.25 -10.64
C VAL A 264 14.80 19.22 -11.15
N LEU A 265 15.77 18.92 -10.28
CA LEU A 265 17.17 18.79 -10.71
C LEU A 265 17.35 17.62 -11.70
N ILE A 266 16.73 16.48 -11.45
CA ILE A 266 16.76 15.33 -12.38
C ILE A 266 16.14 15.71 -13.73
N VAL A 267 14.98 16.36 -13.73
CA VAL A 267 14.34 16.85 -14.97
C VAL A 267 15.27 17.77 -15.74
N LYS A 268 15.90 18.72 -15.06
CA LYS A 268 16.85 19.66 -15.69
C LYS A 268 18.10 18.97 -16.22
N ALA A 269 18.65 17.98 -15.51
CA ALA A 269 19.85 17.26 -15.93
C ALA A 269 19.63 16.46 -17.23
N HIS A 270 18.39 16.11 -17.55
CA HIS A 270 18.02 15.30 -18.72
C HIS A 270 17.31 16.13 -19.81
N HIS A 271 17.52 17.44 -19.87
CA HIS A 271 16.86 18.36 -20.82
C HIS A 271 17.14 18.07 -22.31
N THR A 272 18.09 17.22 -22.65
CA THR A 272 18.34 16.76 -24.03
C THR A 272 17.45 15.57 -24.45
N ASP A 273 16.74 14.95 -23.53
CA ASP A 273 15.73 13.94 -23.82
C ASP A 273 14.38 14.64 -24.04
N ASP A 274 13.78 14.47 -25.22
CA ASP A 274 12.53 15.14 -25.62
C ASP A 274 11.38 14.86 -24.62
N ARG A 275 11.32 13.68 -24.02
CA ARG A 275 10.32 13.32 -23.01
C ARG A 275 10.41 14.21 -21.78
N TYR A 276 11.62 14.46 -21.29
CA TYR A 276 11.87 15.35 -20.16
C TYR A 276 11.60 16.80 -20.50
N THR A 277 11.94 17.21 -21.74
CA THR A 277 11.62 18.55 -22.24
C THR A 277 10.13 18.79 -22.31
N ASP A 278 9.36 17.82 -22.83
CA ASP A 278 7.90 17.89 -22.90
C ASP A 278 7.24 17.87 -21.52
N TYR A 279 7.78 17.08 -20.59
CA TYR A 279 7.32 17.08 -19.20
C TYR A 279 7.60 18.42 -18.50
N ALA A 280 8.78 19.00 -18.68
CA ALA A 280 9.12 20.33 -18.15
C ALA A 280 8.21 21.42 -18.70
N ARG A 281 7.87 21.36 -19.99
CA ARG A 281 6.91 22.28 -20.63
C ARG A 281 5.52 22.12 -20.02
N TRP A 282 5.02 20.91 -19.90
CA TRP A 282 3.74 20.58 -19.25
C TRP A 282 3.68 21.08 -17.80
N LEU A 283 4.73 20.88 -17.00
CA LEU A 283 4.83 21.41 -15.64
C LEU A 283 4.69 22.94 -15.60
N LYS A 284 5.31 23.62 -16.55
CA LYS A 284 5.28 25.09 -16.63
C LYS A 284 3.90 25.59 -17.08
N GLU A 285 3.37 25.04 -18.15
CA GLU A 285 2.17 25.57 -18.83
C GLU A 285 0.88 25.17 -18.12
N GLU A 286 0.78 23.93 -17.64
CA GLU A 286 -0.46 23.39 -17.08
C GLU A 286 -0.45 23.30 -15.55
N GLN A 287 0.70 23.19 -14.90
CA GLN A 287 0.82 23.03 -13.46
C GLN A 287 1.40 24.26 -12.74
N GLY A 288 1.75 25.31 -13.47
CA GLY A 288 2.25 26.56 -12.89
C GLY A 288 3.65 26.48 -12.25
N TYR A 289 4.43 25.45 -12.57
CA TYR A 289 5.85 25.40 -12.19
C TYR A 289 6.67 26.36 -13.03
N VAL A 290 7.41 27.26 -12.39
CA VAL A 290 8.25 28.29 -13.03
C VAL A 290 9.68 27.81 -13.23
#